data_186b372a329faee6600703f8d7877528
#
_entry.id   186b372a329faee6600703f8d7877528
#
_cell.length_a   1.000
_cell.length_b   1.000
_cell.length_c   1.000
_cell.angle_alpha   90.00
_cell.angle_beta   90.00
_cell.angle_gamma   90.00
#
_symmetry.space_group_name_H-M   'P 1'
#
loop_
_entity.id
_entity.type
_entity.pdbx_description
1 polymer ?
#
loop_
_entity_poly.entity_id
_entity_poly.type
_entity_poly.pdbx_seq_one_letter_code
_entity_poly.pdbx_strand_id
1 'polypeptide(L)'
;MNKKYSNFLTILLVVVIIAIVAIIGYLGYRYYETYIIKSSSEDFVDNFGDSNQNGKNNNTTKDNNTTDIDNSVFDGIDKGNTTGGNSSSGNNAKKYNGFLTAGTIEIPSTKLKAPILDESEYSPKALETSVVVLYGVGLNKPGNTTIAGHNYRRSGVFFSDNKKISNGDKIYITDLSGKRVTYTVYDKFEVAENDADYMSRDTNGATEISLTTCTDDSKA
;
A
#
# COMPACT_ATOMS: atom_id res chain seq x y z
N MET A 1 -20.50 -55.95 9.49
CA MET A 1 -19.60 -54.89 9.03
C MET A 1 -18.22 -55.13 9.65
N ASN A 2 -17.18 -55.27 8.84
CA ASN A 2 -15.84 -55.68 9.29
C ASN A 2 -15.22 -54.58 10.20
N LYS A 3 -14.90 -54.85 11.46
CA LYS A 3 -14.29 -53.89 12.42
C LYS A 3 -13.10 -53.11 11.83
N LYS A 4 -12.36 -53.72 10.90
CA LYS A 4 -11.24 -53.06 10.20
C LYS A 4 -11.69 -51.93 9.32
N TYR A 5 -12.81 -52.05 8.60
CA TYR A 5 -13.39 -50.99 7.76
C TYR A 5 -13.96 -49.84 8.59
N SER A 6 -14.57 -50.13 9.72
CA SER A 6 -15.09 -49.13 10.64
C SER A 6 -13.97 -48.24 11.19
N ASN A 7 -12.86 -48.85 11.65
CA ASN A 7 -11.70 -48.10 12.16
C ASN A 7 -11.01 -47.28 11.06
N PHE A 8 -10.87 -47.82 9.84
CA PHE A 8 -10.33 -47.10 8.73
C PHE A 8 -11.17 -45.87 8.37
N LEU A 9 -12.48 -46.01 8.32
CA LEU A 9 -13.41 -44.92 8.05
C LEU A 9 -13.35 -43.83 9.13
N THR A 10 -13.22 -44.21 10.39
CA THR A 10 -13.09 -43.27 11.51
C THR A 10 -11.77 -42.49 11.41
N ILE A 11 -10.66 -43.16 11.11
CA ILE A 11 -9.35 -42.50 10.91
C ILE A 11 -9.41 -41.52 9.75
N LEU A 12 -9.99 -41.96 8.64
CA LEU A 12 -10.16 -41.11 7.45
C LEU A 12 -10.99 -39.86 7.77
N LEU A 13 -12.10 -40.01 8.50
CA LEU A 13 -12.95 -38.91 8.97
C LEU A 13 -12.17 -37.91 9.81
N VAL A 14 -11.38 -38.36 10.75
CA VAL A 14 -10.55 -37.51 11.62
C VAL A 14 -9.53 -36.72 10.81
N VAL A 15 -8.86 -37.40 9.86
CA VAL A 15 -7.89 -36.72 8.95
C VAL A 15 -8.57 -35.62 8.12
N VAL A 16 -9.76 -35.90 7.59
CA VAL A 16 -10.54 -34.89 6.82
C VAL A 16 -10.93 -33.71 7.71
N ILE A 17 -11.38 -33.95 8.94
CA ILE A 17 -11.71 -32.86 9.88
C ILE A 17 -10.47 -32.00 10.18
N ILE A 18 -9.32 -32.61 10.45
CA ILE A 18 -8.07 -31.87 10.68
C ILE A 18 -7.69 -31.03 9.46
N ALA A 19 -7.81 -31.59 8.26
CA ALA A 19 -7.53 -30.84 7.01
C ALA A 19 -8.47 -29.63 6.83
N ILE A 20 -9.76 -29.80 7.12
CA ILE A 20 -10.73 -28.69 7.05
C ILE A 20 -10.39 -27.59 8.06
N VAL A 21 -10.07 -27.95 9.30
CA VAL A 21 -9.67 -26.99 10.35
C VAL A 21 -8.40 -26.24 9.94
N ALA A 22 -7.41 -26.92 9.37
CA ALA A 22 -6.19 -26.31 8.88
C ALA A 22 -6.45 -25.30 7.73
N ILE A 23 -7.33 -25.67 6.79
CA ILE A 23 -7.73 -24.80 5.68
C ILE A 23 -8.45 -23.54 6.21
N ILE A 24 -9.40 -23.70 7.13
CA ILE A 24 -10.14 -22.57 7.73
C ILE A 24 -9.16 -21.66 8.49
N GLY A 25 -8.24 -22.22 9.27
CA GLY A 25 -7.19 -21.44 9.94
C GLY A 25 -6.30 -20.66 8.98
N TYR A 26 -5.86 -21.29 7.90
CA TYR A 26 -5.06 -20.63 6.86
C TYR A 26 -5.84 -19.50 6.15
N LEU A 27 -7.09 -19.74 5.76
CA LEU A 27 -7.92 -18.72 5.11
C LEU A 27 -8.21 -17.55 6.06
N GLY A 28 -8.49 -17.84 7.35
CA GLY A 28 -8.68 -16.82 8.37
C GLY A 28 -7.44 -15.96 8.58
N TYR A 29 -6.26 -16.56 8.64
CA TYR A 29 -4.99 -15.84 8.73
C TYR A 29 -4.76 -14.94 7.52
N ARG A 30 -5.00 -15.44 6.30
CA ARG A 30 -4.86 -14.66 5.04
C ARG A 30 -5.83 -13.47 4.98
N TYR A 31 -7.06 -13.68 5.45
CA TYR A 31 -8.05 -12.61 5.54
C TYR A 31 -7.64 -11.53 6.55
N TYR A 32 -7.18 -11.94 7.73
CA TYR A 32 -6.72 -11.04 8.78
C TYR A 32 -5.53 -10.18 8.32
N GLU A 33 -4.52 -10.77 7.69
CA GLU A 33 -3.37 -10.05 7.14
C GLU A 33 -3.79 -8.98 6.12
N THR A 34 -4.69 -9.33 5.20
CA THR A 34 -5.23 -8.38 4.20
C THR A 34 -6.00 -7.25 4.87
N TYR A 35 -6.78 -7.57 5.91
CA TYR A 35 -7.56 -6.59 6.66
C TYR A 35 -6.66 -5.56 7.37
N ILE A 36 -5.60 -6.01 8.03
CA ILE A 36 -4.65 -5.12 8.72
C ILE A 36 -3.96 -4.17 7.75
N ILE A 37 -3.43 -4.67 6.63
CA ILE A 37 -2.77 -3.83 5.61
C ILE A 37 -3.74 -2.76 5.11
N LYS A 38 -4.96 -3.15 4.79
CA LYS A 38 -5.96 -2.24 4.26
C LYS A 38 -6.40 -1.19 5.27
N SER A 39 -6.75 -1.60 6.49
CA SER A 39 -7.18 -0.69 7.56
C SER A 39 -6.10 0.34 7.90
N SER A 40 -4.86 -0.10 8.07
CA SER A 40 -3.73 0.82 8.34
C SER A 40 -3.48 1.81 7.19
N SER A 41 -3.62 1.38 5.94
CA SER A 41 -3.49 2.25 4.78
C SER A 41 -4.62 3.27 4.68
N GLU A 42 -5.86 2.85 4.89
CA GLU A 42 -7.05 3.70 4.89
C GLU A 42 -6.96 4.76 6.01
N ASP A 43 -6.64 4.36 7.23
CA ASP A 43 -6.46 5.27 8.36
C ASP A 43 -5.39 6.33 8.09
N PHE A 44 -4.26 5.94 7.50
CA PHE A 44 -3.22 6.89 7.13
C PHE A 44 -3.71 7.90 6.09
N VAL A 45 -4.40 7.44 5.04
CA VAL A 45 -4.92 8.29 3.96
C VAL A 45 -5.98 9.25 4.48
N ASP A 46 -6.92 8.78 5.29
CA ASP A 46 -8.02 9.57 5.83
C ASP A 46 -7.51 10.67 6.78
N ASN A 47 -6.43 10.43 7.51
CA ASN A 47 -5.78 11.42 8.39
C ASN A 47 -4.67 12.24 7.72
N PHE A 48 -4.38 11.99 6.43
CA PHE A 48 -3.24 12.62 5.75
C PHE A 48 -3.40 14.14 5.62
N GLY A 49 -4.61 14.63 5.37
CA GLY A 49 -4.93 16.05 5.21
C GLY A 49 -4.98 16.85 6.51
N ASP A 50 -5.35 16.21 7.63
CA ASP A 50 -5.69 16.91 8.89
C ASP A 50 -4.48 17.40 9.69
N SER A 51 -3.28 16.94 9.37
CA SER A 51 -2.04 17.32 10.08
C SER A 51 -1.62 18.78 9.85
N ASN A 52 -2.31 19.55 9.03
CA ASN A 52 -2.00 20.96 8.74
C ASN A 52 -2.90 21.97 9.49
N GLN A 53 -3.80 21.51 10.35
CA GLN A 53 -4.55 22.41 11.23
C GLN A 53 -3.98 22.38 12.65
N ASN A 54 -3.13 23.37 12.88
CA ASN A 54 -2.58 23.81 14.16
C ASN A 54 -3.65 23.89 15.25
N GLY A 55 -3.36 23.28 16.39
CA GLY A 55 -3.88 23.51 17.72
C GLY A 55 -5.22 24.23 17.87
N LYS A 56 -6.31 23.50 17.99
CA LYS A 56 -7.43 23.92 18.83
C LYS A 56 -7.85 22.73 19.71
N ASN A 57 -7.45 22.84 20.98
CA ASN A 57 -8.04 22.10 22.08
C ASN A 57 -9.57 22.11 21.95
N ASN A 58 -10.18 20.95 21.89
CA ASN A 58 -11.47 20.74 22.47
C ASN A 58 -11.50 19.38 23.15
N ASN A 59 -11.34 19.44 24.48
CA ASN A 59 -11.78 18.40 25.39
C ASN A 59 -13.23 18.04 25.08
N THR A 60 -13.46 16.81 24.66
CA THR A 60 -14.74 16.16 24.90
C THR A 60 -14.46 14.72 25.28
N THR A 61 -14.53 14.51 26.58
CA THR A 61 -14.56 13.22 27.26
C THR A 61 -15.69 12.36 26.67
N LYS A 62 -15.35 11.19 26.14
CA LYS A 62 -16.24 10.01 26.19
C LYS A 62 -15.41 8.75 26.29
N ASP A 63 -15.68 8.07 27.39
CA ASP A 63 -15.20 6.74 27.77
C ASP A 63 -15.43 5.69 26.67
N ASN A 64 -14.47 4.85 26.40
CA ASN A 64 -14.41 3.44 26.80
C ASN A 64 -13.46 2.63 25.90
N ASN A 65 -12.45 2.09 26.56
CA ASN A 65 -11.91 0.74 26.36
C ASN A 65 -11.35 0.41 24.98
N THR A 66 -10.12 0.83 24.73
CA THR A 66 -9.27 0.22 23.72
C THR A 66 -7.92 -0.07 24.36
N THR A 67 -7.57 -1.34 24.40
CA THR A 67 -6.28 -1.88 24.82
C THR A 67 -5.16 -1.14 24.08
N ASP A 68 -4.35 -0.42 24.86
CA ASP A 68 -3.08 0.16 24.42
C ASP A 68 -2.18 -0.96 23.89
N ILE A 69 -2.00 -1.00 22.59
CA ILE A 69 -0.88 -1.72 22.00
C ILE A 69 0.31 -0.75 22.09
N ASP A 70 1.10 -0.98 23.13
CA ASP A 70 2.37 -0.33 23.42
C ASP A 70 3.30 -0.43 22.21
N ASN A 71 3.53 0.70 21.53
CA ASN A 71 4.49 0.87 20.44
C ASN A 71 5.95 0.93 20.92
N SER A 72 6.24 0.50 22.15
CA SER A 72 7.57 0.59 22.77
C SER A 72 8.51 -0.57 22.45
N VAL A 73 8.14 -1.53 21.59
CA VAL A 73 8.97 -2.74 21.34
C VAL A 73 9.98 -2.56 20.18
N PHE A 74 10.00 -1.41 19.50
CA PHE A 74 10.94 -1.18 18.39
C PHE A 74 11.94 -0.03 18.62
N ASP A 75 12.26 0.27 19.87
CA ASP A 75 13.34 1.22 20.20
C ASP A 75 14.60 0.47 20.67
N GLY A 76 15.41 0.10 19.75
CA GLY A 76 16.71 -0.50 20.04
C GLY A 76 17.40 -1.08 18.83
N ILE A 77 18.06 -0.24 18.02
CA ILE A 77 19.36 -0.53 17.37
C ILE A 77 19.89 0.78 16.76
N ASP A 78 20.97 1.22 17.42
CA ASP A 78 22.18 1.87 16.93
C ASP A 78 22.18 3.36 16.55
N LYS A 79 22.81 4.11 17.43
CA LYS A 79 23.36 5.45 17.19
C LYS A 79 24.64 5.32 16.36
N GLY A 80 24.53 5.55 15.07
CA GLY A 80 25.64 5.85 14.16
C GLY A 80 25.67 7.33 13.88
N ASN A 81 26.57 8.05 14.55
CA ASN A 81 26.89 9.46 14.33
C ASN A 81 27.52 9.68 12.94
N THR A 82 26.87 10.44 12.04
CA THR A 82 27.59 11.10 10.94
C THR A 82 27.02 12.50 10.71
N THR A 83 27.88 13.43 10.96
CA THR A 83 27.75 14.88 10.75
C THR A 83 27.75 15.21 9.26
N GLY A 84 26.84 16.09 8.82
CA GLY A 84 27.10 16.96 7.68
C GLY A 84 26.02 16.98 6.59
N GLY A 85 25.31 18.09 6.52
CA GLY A 85 24.47 18.42 5.35
C GLY A 85 23.17 19.14 5.75
N ASN A 86 23.30 20.42 6.12
CA ASN A 86 22.19 21.31 6.36
C ASN A 86 21.46 21.59 5.04
N SER A 87 20.32 20.95 4.82
CA SER A 87 19.32 21.38 3.85
C SER A 87 18.00 21.58 4.59
N SER A 88 17.72 22.83 4.88
CA SER A 88 16.41 23.29 5.39
C SER A 88 15.33 22.97 4.36
N SER A 89 14.73 21.79 4.47
CA SER A 89 13.42 21.50 3.87
C SER A 89 12.44 21.32 5.01
N GLY A 90 11.38 22.16 5.03
CA GLY A 90 10.45 22.30 6.12
C GLY A 90 9.87 20.97 6.59
N ASN A 91 9.62 20.89 7.89
CA ASN A 91 9.18 19.77 8.72
C ASN A 91 7.79 19.16 8.35
N ASN A 92 7.56 18.76 7.10
CA ASN A 92 6.33 18.08 6.68
C ASN A 92 6.57 16.61 6.27
N ALA A 93 7.71 16.02 6.64
CA ALA A 93 8.00 14.62 6.33
C ALA A 93 7.05 13.73 7.14
N LYS A 94 6.05 13.15 6.47
CA LYS A 94 5.16 12.13 7.05
C LYS A 94 5.76 10.76 6.82
N LYS A 95 5.62 9.87 7.80
CA LYS A 95 6.10 8.48 7.69
C LYS A 95 4.96 7.49 7.81
N TYR A 96 5.02 6.44 7.02
CA TYR A 96 4.14 5.28 7.12
C TYR A 96 4.99 4.02 7.34
N ASN A 97 4.77 3.32 8.45
CA ASN A 97 5.53 2.13 8.85
C ASN A 97 7.06 2.33 8.77
N GLY A 98 7.54 3.52 9.20
CA GLY A 98 8.96 3.88 9.22
C GLY A 98 9.50 4.48 7.93
N PHE A 99 8.82 4.36 6.79
CA PHE A 99 9.22 4.91 5.50
C PHE A 99 8.71 6.35 5.30
N LEU A 100 9.50 7.20 4.67
CA LEU A 100 9.06 8.52 4.21
C LEU A 100 7.96 8.37 3.16
N THR A 101 6.97 9.27 3.19
CA THR A 101 5.91 9.30 2.19
C THR A 101 6.06 10.51 1.28
N ALA A 102 5.69 10.35 0.01
CA ALA A 102 5.53 11.43 -0.97
C ALA A 102 4.10 11.98 -1.00
N GLY A 103 3.13 11.19 -0.56
CA GLY A 103 1.72 11.53 -0.60
C GLY A 103 0.80 10.33 -0.42
N THR A 104 -0.41 10.43 -0.94
CA THR A 104 -1.42 9.35 -0.92
C THR A 104 -2.09 9.18 -2.27
N ILE A 105 -2.57 7.96 -2.54
CA ILE A 105 -3.34 7.59 -3.71
C ILE A 105 -4.68 7.00 -3.32
N GLU A 106 -5.74 7.38 -4.05
CA GLU A 106 -7.05 6.77 -3.96
C GLU A 106 -7.54 6.40 -5.37
N ILE A 107 -8.00 5.17 -5.54
CA ILE A 107 -8.58 4.65 -6.79
C ILE A 107 -9.95 4.04 -6.46
N PRO A 108 -11.05 4.78 -6.62
CA PRO A 108 -12.38 4.32 -6.21
C PRO A 108 -12.83 3.05 -6.92
N SER A 109 -12.51 2.88 -8.22
CA SER A 109 -12.90 1.70 -8.99
C SER A 109 -12.32 0.39 -8.45
N THR A 110 -11.17 0.45 -7.78
CA THR A 110 -10.51 -0.70 -7.13
C THR A 110 -10.63 -0.67 -5.60
N LYS A 111 -11.27 0.38 -5.05
CA LYS A 111 -11.35 0.64 -3.60
C LYS A 111 -9.98 0.72 -2.93
N LEU A 112 -8.96 1.17 -3.67
CA LEU A 112 -7.63 1.38 -3.12
C LEU A 112 -7.55 2.74 -2.43
N LYS A 113 -7.02 2.75 -1.23
CA LYS A 113 -6.47 3.90 -0.52
C LYS A 113 -5.13 3.48 0.05
N ALA A 114 -4.05 4.18 -0.34
CA ALA A 114 -2.71 3.82 0.10
C ALA A 114 -1.79 5.04 0.26
N PRO A 115 -0.86 5.01 1.22
CA PRO A 115 0.29 5.92 1.20
C PRO A 115 1.13 5.67 -0.05
N ILE A 116 1.70 6.74 -0.60
CA ILE A 116 2.75 6.65 -1.63
C ILE A 116 4.07 6.92 -0.92
N LEU A 117 4.95 5.94 -0.89
CA LEU A 117 6.28 6.10 -0.31
C LEU A 117 7.17 6.92 -1.24
N ASP A 118 8.12 7.63 -0.66
CA ASP A 118 9.05 8.49 -1.38
C ASP A 118 10.02 7.66 -2.27
N GLU A 119 10.52 8.24 -3.35
CA GLU A 119 11.46 7.60 -4.28
C GLU A 119 12.75 7.15 -3.56
N SER A 120 13.22 7.93 -2.57
CA SER A 120 14.41 7.60 -1.79
C SER A 120 14.28 6.33 -0.94
N GLU A 121 13.06 5.88 -0.70
CA GLU A 121 12.74 4.66 0.06
C GLU A 121 12.61 3.40 -0.83
N TYR A 122 12.75 3.54 -2.17
CA TYR A 122 12.54 2.44 -3.08
C TYR A 122 13.40 1.22 -2.72
N SER A 123 12.75 0.15 -2.32
CA SER A 123 13.36 -1.12 -1.92
C SER A 123 12.32 -2.24 -1.94
N PRO A 124 12.74 -3.52 -1.96
CA PRO A 124 11.78 -4.63 -1.83
C PRO A 124 10.88 -4.50 -0.60
N LYS A 125 11.44 -4.12 0.55
CA LYS A 125 10.68 -3.94 1.80
C LYS A 125 9.68 -2.78 1.71
N ALA A 126 10.02 -1.70 1.04
CA ALA A 126 9.09 -0.58 0.81
C ALA A 126 7.92 -1.02 -0.08
N LEU A 127 8.17 -1.77 -1.15
CA LEU A 127 7.14 -2.33 -2.03
C LEU A 127 6.23 -3.35 -1.32
N GLU A 128 6.75 -4.08 -0.32
CA GLU A 128 5.95 -4.94 0.55
C GLU A 128 5.08 -4.14 1.53
N THR A 129 5.45 -2.89 1.79
CA THR A 129 4.77 -2.03 2.76
C THR A 129 3.67 -1.19 2.14
N SER A 130 3.91 -0.62 0.94
CA SER A 130 2.93 0.18 0.20
C SER A 130 3.37 0.37 -1.27
N VAL A 131 2.69 1.27 -1.98
CA VAL A 131 3.12 1.72 -3.30
C VAL A 131 4.22 2.77 -3.16
N VAL A 132 5.16 2.83 -4.10
CA VAL A 132 6.38 3.63 -4.02
C VAL A 132 6.55 4.46 -5.29
N VAL A 133 7.00 5.71 -5.18
CA VAL A 133 7.48 6.45 -6.36
C VAL A 133 8.71 5.73 -6.90
N LEU A 134 8.63 5.28 -8.15
CA LEU A 134 9.71 4.55 -8.82
C LEU A 134 10.63 5.50 -9.61
N TYR A 135 10.04 6.50 -10.26
CA TYR A 135 10.75 7.43 -11.15
C TYR A 135 9.90 8.66 -11.44
N GLY A 136 10.53 9.81 -11.70
CA GLY A 136 9.89 10.96 -12.33
C GLY A 136 10.09 12.29 -11.61
N VAL A 137 9.20 13.24 -11.91
CA VAL A 137 9.32 14.65 -11.48
C VAL A 137 8.74 14.93 -10.09
N GLY A 138 8.13 13.92 -9.48
CA GLY A 138 7.41 14.03 -8.22
C GLY A 138 5.90 14.27 -8.42
N LEU A 139 5.14 14.03 -7.34
CA LEU A 139 3.67 14.06 -7.39
C LEU A 139 3.14 15.45 -7.76
N ASN A 140 2.08 15.47 -8.58
CA ASN A 140 1.33 16.67 -8.96
C ASN A 140 2.15 17.79 -9.65
N LYS A 141 3.26 17.43 -10.29
CA LYS A 141 4.13 18.33 -11.06
C LYS A 141 4.04 18.04 -12.57
N PRO A 142 4.30 19.04 -13.44
CA PRO A 142 4.41 18.82 -14.89
C PRO A 142 5.47 17.78 -15.23
N GLY A 143 5.12 16.82 -16.08
CA GLY A 143 5.92 15.65 -16.44
C GLY A 143 5.23 14.35 -15.97
N ASN A 144 5.89 13.21 -16.19
CA ASN A 144 5.39 11.90 -15.74
C ASN A 144 6.01 11.51 -14.41
N THR A 145 5.21 10.96 -13.51
CA THR A 145 5.67 10.29 -12.29
C THR A 145 5.15 8.86 -12.27
N THR A 146 6.07 7.91 -12.19
CA THR A 146 5.75 6.48 -12.14
C THR A 146 5.69 6.00 -10.69
N ILE A 147 4.58 5.36 -10.33
CA ILE A 147 4.34 4.77 -9.02
C ILE A 147 4.25 3.26 -9.22
N ALA A 148 5.09 2.52 -8.49
CA ALA A 148 5.12 1.06 -8.51
C ALA A 148 4.38 0.48 -7.31
N GLY A 149 3.75 -0.66 -7.50
CA GLY A 149 3.11 -1.42 -6.43
C GLY A 149 2.97 -2.89 -6.79
N HIS A 150 3.07 -3.77 -5.80
CA HIS A 150 2.93 -5.20 -6.01
C HIS A 150 1.53 -5.61 -6.47
N ASN A 151 1.48 -6.66 -7.29
CA ASN A 151 0.29 -7.44 -7.57
C ASN A 151 0.31 -8.72 -6.72
N TYR A 152 -0.31 -8.67 -5.54
CA TYR A 152 -0.43 -9.85 -4.66
C TYR A 152 -1.61 -10.76 -5.05
N ARG A 153 -2.33 -10.45 -6.12
CA ARG A 153 -3.57 -11.14 -6.50
C ARG A 153 -4.61 -11.15 -5.38
N ARG A 154 -4.58 -10.10 -4.52
CA ARG A 154 -5.48 -9.87 -3.39
C ARG A 154 -6.22 -8.56 -3.59
N SER A 155 -7.53 -8.61 -3.77
CA SER A 155 -8.34 -7.41 -4.03
C SER A 155 -8.19 -6.35 -2.94
N GLY A 156 -7.97 -5.11 -3.38
CA GLY A 156 -7.81 -3.94 -2.52
C GLY A 156 -6.44 -3.80 -1.86
N VAL A 157 -5.47 -4.65 -2.21
CA VAL A 157 -4.09 -4.55 -1.70
C VAL A 157 -3.19 -4.04 -2.82
N PHE A 158 -2.61 -2.87 -2.63
CA PHE A 158 -1.73 -2.18 -3.57
C PHE A 158 -2.29 -2.19 -5.00
N PHE A 159 -1.51 -2.58 -6.00
CA PHE A 159 -1.94 -2.58 -7.40
C PHE A 159 -2.48 -3.93 -7.91
N SER A 160 -2.92 -4.80 -6.99
CA SER A 160 -3.48 -6.12 -7.34
C SER A 160 -4.72 -6.05 -8.24
N ASP A 161 -5.44 -4.94 -8.20
CA ASP A 161 -6.65 -4.72 -9.00
C ASP A 161 -6.45 -3.77 -10.18
N ASN A 162 -5.19 -3.38 -10.53
CA ASN A 162 -4.93 -2.46 -11.64
C ASN A 162 -5.50 -2.96 -12.97
N LYS A 163 -5.56 -4.28 -13.18
CA LYS A 163 -6.21 -4.86 -14.37
C LYS A 163 -7.70 -4.51 -14.50
N LYS A 164 -8.38 -4.15 -13.41
CA LYS A 164 -9.80 -3.77 -13.40
C LYS A 164 -10.02 -2.28 -13.72
N ILE A 165 -8.97 -1.46 -13.67
CA ILE A 165 -9.03 -0.05 -14.02
C ILE A 165 -9.33 0.08 -15.52
N SER A 166 -10.18 1.03 -15.88
CA SER A 166 -10.60 1.32 -17.25
C SER A 166 -10.37 2.78 -17.61
N ASN A 167 -10.25 3.06 -18.91
CA ASN A 167 -10.19 4.43 -19.40
C ASN A 167 -11.43 5.22 -18.93
N GLY A 168 -11.18 6.42 -18.40
CA GLY A 168 -12.21 7.26 -17.76
C GLY A 168 -12.26 7.17 -16.24
N ASP A 169 -11.70 6.12 -15.63
CA ASP A 169 -11.63 5.99 -14.18
C ASP A 169 -10.83 7.15 -13.56
N LYS A 170 -11.22 7.51 -12.33
CA LYS A 170 -10.58 8.59 -11.59
C LYS A 170 -9.58 8.05 -10.57
N ILE A 171 -8.44 8.74 -10.51
CA ILE A 171 -7.38 8.50 -9.53
C ILE A 171 -7.11 9.83 -8.84
N TYR A 172 -7.04 9.81 -7.53
CA TYR A 172 -6.77 10.99 -6.72
C TYR A 172 -5.41 10.86 -6.06
N ILE A 173 -4.56 11.87 -6.26
CA ILE A 173 -3.24 11.96 -5.63
C ILE A 173 -3.23 13.20 -4.75
N THR A 174 -2.91 13.02 -3.46
CA THR A 174 -2.68 14.13 -2.54
C THR A 174 -1.21 14.15 -2.16
N ASP A 175 -0.51 15.25 -2.44
CA ASP A 175 0.91 15.40 -2.12
C ASP A 175 1.14 15.92 -0.68
N LEU A 176 2.40 16.04 -0.27
CA LEU A 176 2.79 16.49 1.08
C LEU A 176 2.34 17.93 1.39
N SER A 177 2.06 18.75 0.38
CA SER A 177 1.51 20.10 0.58
C SER A 177 0.00 20.11 0.84
N GLY A 178 -0.65 18.94 0.74
CA GLY A 178 -2.11 18.77 0.82
C GLY A 178 -2.82 19.07 -0.51
N LYS A 179 -2.08 19.34 -1.58
CA LYS A 179 -2.68 19.53 -2.91
C LYS A 179 -3.20 18.20 -3.44
N ARG A 180 -4.51 18.13 -3.65
CA ARG A 180 -5.19 16.98 -4.25
C ARG A 180 -5.46 17.23 -5.72
N VAL A 181 -4.96 16.33 -6.59
CA VAL A 181 -5.18 16.36 -8.03
C VAL A 181 -5.97 15.14 -8.45
N THR A 182 -6.91 15.35 -9.37
CA THR A 182 -7.69 14.28 -10.00
C THR A 182 -7.11 13.95 -11.36
N TYR A 183 -6.65 12.72 -11.51
CA TYR A 183 -6.21 12.16 -12.78
C TYR A 183 -7.34 11.34 -13.39
N THR A 184 -7.36 11.28 -14.72
CA THR A 184 -8.28 10.43 -15.48
C THR A 184 -7.45 9.42 -16.25
N VAL A 185 -7.74 8.15 -16.09
CA VAL A 185 -7.09 7.09 -16.87
C VAL A 185 -7.41 7.29 -18.34
N TYR A 186 -6.41 7.40 -19.19
CA TYR A 186 -6.59 7.56 -20.63
C TYR A 186 -6.01 6.38 -21.42
N ASP A 187 -5.06 5.63 -20.84
CA ASP A 187 -4.46 4.49 -21.49
C ASP A 187 -4.11 3.38 -20.51
N LYS A 188 -4.14 2.15 -20.97
CA LYS A 188 -3.70 0.95 -20.24
C LYS A 188 -3.07 -0.03 -21.21
N PHE A 189 -1.84 -0.40 -20.96
CA PHE A 189 -1.04 -1.26 -21.82
C PHE A 189 -0.14 -2.20 -21.01
N GLU A 190 0.39 -3.21 -21.66
CA GLU A 190 1.40 -4.11 -21.11
C GLU A 190 2.71 -3.89 -21.85
N VAL A 191 3.81 -3.96 -21.13
CA VAL A 191 5.17 -3.83 -21.67
C VAL A 191 6.01 -5.03 -21.23
N ALA A 192 7.10 -5.28 -21.93
CA ALA A 192 8.09 -6.26 -21.49
C ALA A 192 8.75 -5.78 -20.18
N GLU A 193 9.22 -6.71 -19.35
CA GLU A 193 9.81 -6.43 -18.04
C GLU A 193 11.00 -5.44 -18.11
N ASN A 194 11.75 -5.47 -19.21
CA ASN A 194 12.90 -4.58 -19.46
C ASN A 194 12.56 -3.31 -20.23
N ASP A 195 11.30 -3.04 -20.55
CA ASP A 195 10.84 -1.83 -21.22
C ASP A 195 10.44 -0.78 -20.19
N ALA A 196 11.24 0.28 -20.10
CA ALA A 196 11.05 1.40 -19.19
C ALA A 196 10.73 2.72 -19.89
N ASP A 197 10.58 2.73 -21.22
CA ASP A 197 10.43 3.94 -22.02
C ASP A 197 9.21 4.78 -21.63
N TYR A 198 8.13 4.11 -21.16
CA TYR A 198 6.93 4.79 -20.68
C TYR A 198 7.18 5.69 -19.46
N MET A 199 8.24 5.42 -18.68
CA MET A 199 8.54 6.22 -17.47
C MET A 199 9.04 7.62 -17.82
N SER A 200 9.90 7.73 -18.86
CA SER A 200 10.59 8.95 -19.24
C SER A 200 9.97 9.68 -20.44
N ARG A 201 8.75 9.29 -20.85
CA ARG A 201 8.09 9.88 -22.01
C ARG A 201 7.88 11.38 -21.85
N ASP A 202 7.94 12.11 -22.96
CA ASP A 202 7.56 13.52 -23.00
C ASP A 202 6.04 13.67 -22.83
N THR A 203 5.62 14.46 -21.87
CA THR A 203 4.21 14.77 -21.60
C THR A 203 3.76 16.08 -22.22
N ASN A 204 4.63 16.76 -22.99
CA ASN A 204 4.38 18.10 -23.53
C ASN A 204 3.93 19.11 -22.45
N GLY A 205 4.49 18.99 -21.25
CA GLY A 205 4.16 19.83 -20.09
C GLY A 205 2.89 19.44 -19.34
N ALA A 206 2.18 18.39 -19.74
CA ALA A 206 1.07 17.86 -18.94
C ALA A 206 1.57 17.22 -17.66
N THR A 207 0.72 17.25 -16.62
CA THR A 207 0.96 16.52 -15.36
C THR A 207 0.36 15.12 -15.48
N GLU A 208 1.20 14.10 -15.48
CA GLU A 208 0.79 12.70 -15.67
C GLU A 208 1.32 11.78 -14.59
N ILE A 209 0.65 10.67 -14.40
CA ILE A 209 1.11 9.54 -13.58
C ILE A 209 1.04 8.24 -14.36
N SER A 210 2.00 7.37 -14.13
CA SER A 210 2.00 5.98 -14.59
C SER A 210 1.92 5.06 -13.38
N LEU A 211 0.93 4.16 -13.34
CA LEU A 211 0.84 3.13 -12.31
C LEU A 211 1.36 1.82 -12.88
N THR A 212 2.43 1.27 -12.29
CA THR A 212 3.07 0.05 -12.77
C THR A 212 2.99 -1.08 -11.76
N THR A 213 2.72 -2.29 -12.26
CA THR A 213 2.65 -3.52 -11.47
C THR A 213 2.94 -4.73 -12.35
N CYS A 214 3.30 -5.85 -11.76
CA CYS A 214 3.43 -7.10 -12.48
C CYS A 214 2.07 -7.61 -12.97
N THR A 215 2.03 -8.26 -14.13
CA THR A 215 0.84 -8.96 -14.63
C THR A 215 0.62 -10.27 -13.85
N ASP A 216 -0.59 -10.85 -13.97
CA ASP A 216 -0.91 -12.13 -13.31
C ASP A 216 -0.08 -13.31 -13.87
N ASP A 217 0.44 -13.18 -15.09
CA ASP A 217 1.21 -14.20 -15.79
C ASP A 217 2.72 -14.08 -15.53
N SER A 218 3.17 -12.98 -14.89
CA SER A 218 4.57 -12.86 -14.49
C SER A 218 4.90 -13.98 -13.49
N LYS A 219 5.90 -14.79 -13.83
CA LYS A 219 6.45 -15.75 -12.89
C LYS A 219 7.22 -14.99 -11.82
N ALA A 220 6.74 -15.07 -10.58
CA ALA A 220 7.47 -14.57 -9.42
C ALA A 220 8.69 -15.46 -9.15
#